data_1d71d1779e4c55ac48566a215796b09a
#
_entry.id   1d71d1779e4c55ac48566a215796b09a
#
_cell.length_a   1.000
_cell.length_b   1.000
_cell.length_c   1.000
_cell.angle_alpha   90.00
_cell.angle_beta   90.00
_cell.angle_gamma   90.00
#
_symmetry.space_group_name_H-M   'P 1'
#
loop_
_entity.id
_entity.type
_entity.pdbx_description
1 polymer ?
#
loop_
_entity_poly.entity_id
_entity_poly.type
_entity_poly.pdbx_seq_one_letter_code
_entity_poly.pdbx_strand_id
1 'polypeptide(L)'
;MPGRMTGKMKKAGRKENLEKIGHNCRHWFIVFFTQAVNEESRRRSTDEVHRGKFLTGNLLKAIIKKIEKREKGVVFLSKSKKIAVRLLLYLAGLAVLALGLTLNTKVTLGVSPLISVAYSASRIWELDLGNTIFLWYGVFVLAEMMIHLKMGGPQMKKRLLNDLLQLPLSLVFTRFMNLYTLWIPEFETECAGSFAGSLAGRVIILLIAIAVTGIGAALSLDMRIIPNPGDGVVQSLADLTGWKLGSSKNVFDLSCVVITLLLSLLASGSIVGVGLGTLLAMLGTGRTAALFNNLAERRLVSGLEIRA
;
A
#
# COMPACT_ATOMS: atom_id res chain seq x y z
N MET A 1 -34.37 -39.60 17.90
CA MET A 1 -33.97 -38.21 18.25
C MET A 1 -32.45 -38.08 18.11
N PRO A 2 -31.91 -37.52 17.01
CA PRO A 2 -30.51 -37.11 16.91
C PRO A 2 -30.41 -35.68 16.38
N GLY A 3 -30.73 -34.70 17.19
CA GLY A 3 -30.69 -33.27 16.74
C GLY A 3 -30.04 -32.29 17.71
N ARG A 4 -29.62 -32.70 18.91
CA ARG A 4 -29.11 -31.78 19.94
C ARG A 4 -27.59 -31.78 20.15
N MET A 5 -26.85 -32.72 19.58
CA MET A 5 -25.36 -32.80 19.78
C MET A 5 -24.52 -31.96 18.81
N THR A 6 -25.05 -31.65 17.65
CA THR A 6 -24.27 -30.90 16.62
C THR A 6 -24.10 -29.40 16.92
N GLY A 7 -25.01 -28.79 17.67
CA GLY A 7 -24.98 -27.38 18.03
C GLY A 7 -23.95 -27.03 19.13
N LYS A 8 -23.73 -27.95 20.08
CA LYS A 8 -22.74 -27.72 21.16
C LYS A 8 -21.29 -27.88 20.68
N MET A 9 -21.02 -28.83 19.77
CA MET A 9 -19.67 -29.00 19.17
C MET A 9 -19.29 -27.84 18.27
N LYS A 10 -20.23 -27.30 17.46
CA LYS A 10 -19.98 -26.11 16.65
C LYS A 10 -19.71 -24.85 17.48
N LYS A 11 -20.41 -24.71 18.64
CA LYS A 11 -20.15 -23.57 19.55
C LYS A 11 -18.82 -23.70 20.30
N ALA A 12 -18.38 -24.91 20.67
CA ALA A 12 -17.09 -25.13 21.34
C ALA A 12 -15.91 -24.87 20.39
N GLY A 13 -15.94 -25.38 19.17
CA GLY A 13 -14.91 -25.13 18.16
C GLY A 13 -14.84 -23.65 17.72
N ARG A 14 -15.98 -22.95 17.70
CA ARG A 14 -16.01 -21.51 17.41
C ARG A 14 -15.42 -20.67 18.56
N LYS A 15 -15.58 -21.10 19.82
CA LYS A 15 -15.01 -20.43 20.98
C LYS A 15 -13.50 -20.61 21.06
N GLU A 16 -13.01 -21.81 20.77
CA GLU A 16 -11.57 -22.12 20.72
C GLU A 16 -10.84 -21.39 19.57
N ASN A 17 -11.49 -21.28 18.40
CA ASN A 17 -10.96 -20.45 17.32
C ASN A 17 -10.93 -18.95 17.66
N LEU A 18 -11.97 -18.44 18.35
CA LEU A 18 -12.01 -17.04 18.77
C LEU A 18 -10.93 -16.72 19.83
N GLU A 19 -10.61 -17.66 20.73
CA GLU A 19 -9.52 -17.49 21.70
C GLU A 19 -8.15 -17.53 21.04
N LYS A 20 -7.92 -18.41 20.05
CA LYS A 20 -6.67 -18.45 19.25
C LYS A 20 -6.49 -17.19 18.41
N ILE A 21 -7.56 -16.68 17.81
CA ILE A 21 -7.57 -15.43 17.03
C ILE A 21 -7.31 -14.24 17.96
N GLY A 22 -7.94 -14.15 19.11
CA GLY A 22 -7.71 -13.08 20.08
C GLY A 22 -6.28 -13.08 20.66
N HIS A 23 -5.65 -14.27 20.79
CA HIS A 23 -4.26 -14.40 21.21
C HIS A 23 -3.29 -13.91 20.11
N ASN A 24 -3.54 -14.24 18.84
CA ASN A 24 -2.76 -13.78 17.68
C ASN A 24 -2.87 -12.26 17.51
N CYS A 25 -4.07 -11.69 17.68
CA CYS A 25 -4.27 -10.24 17.57
C CYS A 25 -3.52 -9.47 18.65
N ARG A 26 -3.54 -9.95 19.91
CA ARG A 26 -2.76 -9.39 21.02
C ARG A 26 -1.25 -9.51 20.78
N HIS A 27 -0.79 -10.66 20.31
CA HIS A 27 0.63 -10.89 20.05
C HIS A 27 1.16 -9.98 18.93
N TRP A 28 0.40 -9.84 17.85
CA TRP A 28 0.77 -8.97 16.72
C TRP A 28 0.81 -7.48 17.13
N PHE A 29 -0.19 -7.04 17.90
CA PHE A 29 -0.25 -5.66 18.41
C PHE A 29 0.86 -5.38 19.43
N ILE A 30 1.16 -6.33 20.32
CA ILE A 30 2.25 -6.20 21.30
C ILE A 30 3.60 -6.14 20.58
N VAL A 31 3.86 -6.99 19.59
CA VAL A 31 5.12 -6.99 18.84
C VAL A 31 5.30 -5.66 18.08
N PHE A 32 4.27 -5.21 17.37
CA PHE A 32 4.31 -3.97 16.59
C PHE A 32 4.44 -2.73 17.48
N PHE A 33 3.65 -2.68 18.58
CA PHE A 33 3.68 -1.53 19.51
C PHE A 33 4.88 -1.59 20.45
N THR A 34 5.35 -2.77 20.87
CA THR A 34 6.56 -2.88 21.70
C THR A 34 7.79 -2.43 20.91
N GLN A 35 7.82 -2.69 19.61
CA GLN A 35 8.88 -2.19 18.73
C GLN A 35 8.80 -0.68 18.54
N ALA A 36 7.60 -0.13 18.34
CA ALA A 36 7.35 1.31 18.22
C ALA A 36 7.59 2.05 19.57
N VAL A 37 7.16 1.47 20.70
CA VAL A 37 7.34 2.02 22.05
C VAL A 37 8.79 1.88 22.53
N ASN A 38 9.53 0.82 22.16
CA ASN A 38 10.95 0.70 22.45
C ASN A 38 11.79 1.71 21.64
N GLU A 39 11.39 2.08 20.45
CA GLU A 39 12.01 3.20 19.74
C GLU A 39 11.67 4.55 20.38
N GLU A 40 10.44 4.75 20.86
CA GLU A 40 10.01 5.96 21.58
C GLU A 40 10.60 6.02 23.00
N SER A 41 10.71 4.89 23.69
CA SER A 41 11.34 4.79 25.03
C SER A 41 12.85 5.02 24.98
N ARG A 42 13.52 4.62 23.88
CA ARG A 42 14.92 5.02 23.62
C ARG A 42 15.07 6.53 23.40
N ARG A 43 13.99 7.25 23.07
CA ARG A 43 13.98 8.72 22.97
C ARG A 43 13.64 9.42 24.29
N ARG A 44 12.99 8.75 25.25
CA ARG A 44 12.54 9.36 26.53
C ARG A 44 13.40 9.05 27.75
N SER A 45 14.44 8.29 27.64
CA SER A 45 15.38 8.06 28.74
C SER A 45 16.48 9.12 28.72
N THR A 46 16.14 10.35 28.98
CA THR A 46 17.07 11.34 29.56
C THR A 46 16.30 12.56 30.02
N ASP A 47 15.94 12.57 31.31
CA ASP A 47 15.84 13.78 32.10
C ASP A 47 17.23 14.41 32.21
N GLU A 48 17.62 15.18 31.19
CA GLU A 48 18.70 16.18 31.27
C GLU A 48 18.52 17.22 30.15
N VAL A 49 17.54 18.10 30.33
CA VAL A 49 17.09 19.09 29.33
C VAL A 49 18.11 20.21 29.07
N HIS A 50 19.26 20.27 29.76
CA HIS A 50 20.23 21.38 29.59
C HIS A 50 21.63 20.98 29.05
N ARG A 51 21.97 19.70 28.96
CA ARG A 51 23.21 19.23 28.27
C ARG A 51 22.95 18.62 26.88
N GLY A 52 21.71 18.28 26.55
CA GLY A 52 21.35 17.54 25.34
C GLY A 52 21.47 18.33 24.03
N LYS A 53 21.35 19.65 24.02
CA LYS A 53 21.43 20.44 22.76
C LYS A 53 22.83 20.48 22.15
N PHE A 54 23.88 20.27 22.95
CA PHE A 54 25.26 20.29 22.45
C PHE A 54 25.71 18.91 21.95
N LEU A 55 25.23 17.82 22.58
CA LEU A 55 25.55 16.44 22.20
C LEU A 55 24.78 15.96 20.97
N THR A 56 23.48 16.30 20.84
CA THR A 56 22.68 15.97 19.68
C THR A 56 23.15 16.67 18.40
N GLY A 57 23.59 17.93 18.51
CA GLY A 57 24.17 18.67 17.38
C GLY A 57 25.47 18.06 16.88
N ASN A 58 26.33 17.58 17.79
CA ASN A 58 27.60 16.97 17.43
C ASN A 58 27.44 15.51 16.96
N LEU A 59 26.50 14.75 17.55
CA LEU A 59 26.14 13.40 17.09
C LEU A 59 25.50 13.46 15.71
N LEU A 60 24.59 14.42 15.48
CA LEU A 60 23.96 14.64 14.18
C LEU A 60 24.99 15.05 13.13
N LYS A 61 25.92 15.97 13.46
CA LYS A 61 27.04 16.35 12.58
C LYS A 61 27.99 15.18 12.33
N ALA A 62 28.28 14.34 13.33
CA ALA A 62 29.11 13.15 13.18
C ALA A 62 28.40 12.08 12.31
N ILE A 63 27.09 11.89 12.47
CA ILE A 63 26.28 11.00 11.63
C ILE A 63 26.21 11.56 10.21
N ILE A 64 25.96 12.87 10.02
CA ILE A 64 25.94 13.52 8.72
C ILE A 64 27.34 13.40 8.06
N LYS A 65 28.43 13.67 8.79
CA LYS A 65 29.80 13.54 8.28
C LYS A 65 30.19 12.08 7.96
N LYS A 66 29.64 11.11 8.71
CA LYS A 66 29.81 9.67 8.43
C LYS A 66 28.97 9.23 7.21
N ILE A 67 27.81 9.84 7.01
CA ILE A 67 26.96 9.66 5.81
C ILE A 67 27.62 10.32 4.61
N GLU A 68 28.13 11.56 4.72
CA GLU A 68 28.89 12.25 3.67
C GLU A 68 30.20 11.53 3.32
N LYS A 69 30.89 10.92 4.30
CA LYS A 69 32.07 10.11 4.07
C LYS A 69 31.74 8.77 3.39
N ARG A 70 30.52 8.24 3.61
CA ARG A 70 29.97 7.10 2.84
C ARG A 70 29.56 7.49 1.43
N GLU A 71 29.08 8.72 1.21
CA GLU A 71 28.76 9.23 -0.14
C GLU A 71 30.00 9.45 -1.01
N LYS A 72 31.18 9.76 -0.42
CA LYS A 72 32.47 9.83 -1.13
C LYS A 72 33.06 8.46 -1.47
N GLY A 73 32.53 7.39 -0.91
CA GLY A 73 32.77 6.01 -1.32
C GLY A 73 31.73 5.56 -2.33
N VAL A 74 31.59 6.25 -3.48
CA VAL A 74 30.77 5.80 -4.61
C VAL A 74 31.32 4.45 -5.04
N VAL A 75 30.69 3.37 -4.52
CA VAL A 75 30.94 2.02 -5.00
C VAL A 75 30.44 2.00 -6.44
N PHE A 76 31.36 2.01 -7.39
CA PHE A 76 31.09 1.81 -8.81
C PHE A 76 30.50 0.40 -8.98
N LEU A 77 29.19 0.28 -8.74
CA LEU A 77 28.47 -0.96 -8.96
C LEU A 77 28.52 -1.28 -10.45
N SER A 78 28.90 -2.50 -10.81
CA SER A 78 28.82 -2.95 -12.20
C SER A 78 27.38 -2.78 -12.71
N LYS A 79 27.19 -2.56 -14.01
CA LYS A 79 25.88 -2.34 -14.65
C LYS A 79 24.83 -3.38 -14.21
N SER A 80 25.24 -4.66 -14.13
CA SER A 80 24.39 -5.76 -13.66
C SER A 80 23.97 -5.59 -12.21
N LYS A 81 24.86 -5.16 -11.31
CA LYS A 81 24.52 -4.93 -9.89
C LYS A 81 23.57 -3.74 -9.72
N LYS A 82 23.71 -2.67 -10.52
CA LYS A 82 22.76 -1.54 -10.50
C LYS A 82 21.35 -1.99 -10.90
N ILE A 83 21.22 -2.83 -11.94
CA ILE A 83 19.93 -3.38 -12.37
C ILE A 83 19.32 -4.27 -11.28
N ALA A 84 20.11 -5.15 -10.68
CA ALA A 84 19.65 -6.03 -9.60
C ALA A 84 19.14 -5.24 -8.37
N VAL A 85 19.86 -4.20 -7.94
CA VAL A 85 19.45 -3.35 -6.83
C VAL A 85 18.16 -2.59 -7.17
N ARG A 86 18.01 -2.06 -8.39
CA ARG A 86 16.78 -1.40 -8.82
C ARG A 86 15.59 -2.37 -8.79
N LEU A 87 15.77 -3.59 -9.28
CA LEU A 87 14.72 -4.62 -9.26
C LEU A 87 14.34 -5.01 -7.83
N LEU A 88 15.32 -5.18 -6.94
CA LEU A 88 15.07 -5.48 -5.53
C LEU A 88 14.30 -4.35 -4.84
N LEU A 89 14.68 -3.09 -5.06
CA LEU A 89 13.97 -1.93 -4.51
C LEU A 89 12.56 -1.79 -5.08
N TYR A 90 12.38 -2.10 -6.36
CA TYR A 90 11.07 -2.14 -7.00
C TYR A 90 10.16 -3.20 -6.36
N LEU A 91 10.64 -4.44 -6.20
CA LEU A 91 9.89 -5.51 -5.56
C LEU A 91 9.59 -5.20 -4.09
N ALA A 92 10.55 -4.60 -3.36
CA ALA A 92 10.31 -4.12 -2.00
C ALA A 92 9.23 -3.03 -1.97
N GLY A 93 9.25 -2.10 -2.93
CA GLY A 93 8.21 -1.07 -3.10
C GLY A 93 6.83 -1.68 -3.33
N LEU A 94 6.73 -2.68 -4.21
CA LEU A 94 5.48 -3.41 -4.44
C LEU A 94 5.00 -4.17 -3.19
N ALA A 95 5.90 -4.79 -2.42
CA ALA A 95 5.56 -5.46 -1.18
C ALA A 95 5.04 -4.48 -0.12
N VAL A 96 5.70 -3.32 0.04
CA VAL A 96 5.26 -2.25 0.95
C VAL A 96 3.91 -1.67 0.50
N LEU A 97 3.71 -1.45 -0.80
CA LEU A 97 2.45 -1.00 -1.37
C LEU A 97 1.32 -2.01 -1.08
N ALA A 98 1.57 -3.29 -1.30
CA ALA A 98 0.62 -4.37 -1.02
C ALA A 98 0.26 -4.43 0.48
N LEU A 99 1.25 -4.27 1.38
CA LEU A 99 1.03 -4.21 2.83
C LEU A 99 0.10 -3.04 3.19
N GLY A 100 0.38 -1.84 2.69
CA GLY A 100 -0.43 -0.65 2.96
C GLY A 100 -1.86 -0.81 2.46
N LEU A 101 -2.06 -1.31 1.25
CA LEU A 101 -3.40 -1.55 0.70
C LEU A 101 -4.13 -2.67 1.46
N THR A 102 -3.45 -3.74 1.86
CA THR A 102 -4.07 -4.80 2.67
C THR A 102 -4.48 -4.27 4.05
N LEU A 103 -3.63 -3.50 4.74
CA LEU A 103 -4.02 -2.85 6.00
C LEU A 103 -5.26 -1.97 5.81
N ASN A 104 -5.32 -1.20 4.71
CA ASN A 104 -6.46 -0.35 4.41
C ASN A 104 -7.76 -1.17 4.22
N THR A 105 -7.70 -2.36 3.60
CA THR A 105 -8.87 -3.22 3.45
C THR A 105 -9.34 -3.85 4.77
N LYS A 106 -8.43 -4.06 5.72
CA LYS A 106 -8.69 -4.74 7.00
C LYS A 106 -9.27 -3.83 8.09
N VAL A 107 -9.22 -2.51 7.92
CA VAL A 107 -9.81 -1.56 8.89
C VAL A 107 -11.31 -1.29 8.70
N THR A 108 -11.92 -1.73 7.59
CA THR A 108 -13.36 -1.63 7.28
C THR A 108 -13.95 -0.20 7.30
N LEU A 109 -13.12 0.84 7.24
CA LEU A 109 -13.54 2.25 7.20
C LEU A 109 -13.70 2.78 5.76
N GLY A 110 -13.58 1.92 4.77
CA GLY A 110 -13.52 2.24 3.35
C GLY A 110 -12.12 2.05 2.80
N VAL A 111 -12.01 1.58 1.57
CA VAL A 111 -10.76 1.21 0.94
C VAL A 111 -10.27 2.26 -0.05
N SER A 112 -9.00 2.18 -0.47
CA SER A 112 -8.45 3.06 -1.51
C SER A 112 -9.30 3.00 -2.78
N PRO A 113 -9.62 4.14 -3.42
CA PRO A 113 -10.44 4.20 -4.65
C PRO A 113 -9.98 3.24 -5.73
N LEU A 114 -8.67 3.11 -5.90
CA LEU A 114 -8.04 2.29 -6.93
C LEU A 114 -8.48 0.82 -6.91
N ILE A 115 -8.64 0.26 -5.71
CA ILE A 115 -9.02 -1.14 -5.50
C ILE A 115 -10.47 -1.29 -5.03
N SER A 116 -11.23 -0.19 -4.87
CA SER A 116 -12.56 -0.21 -4.27
C SER A 116 -13.56 -1.08 -5.05
N VAL A 117 -13.51 -1.04 -6.39
CA VAL A 117 -14.36 -1.87 -7.25
C VAL A 117 -14.08 -3.35 -7.03
N ALA A 118 -12.80 -3.73 -7.09
CA ALA A 118 -12.39 -5.13 -6.87
C ALA A 118 -12.70 -5.60 -5.44
N TYR A 119 -12.48 -4.74 -4.44
CA TYR A 119 -12.81 -5.05 -3.05
C TYR A 119 -14.32 -5.26 -2.85
N SER A 120 -15.13 -4.37 -3.41
CA SER A 120 -16.60 -4.49 -3.35
C SER A 120 -17.08 -5.78 -4.03
N ALA A 121 -16.56 -6.07 -5.22
CA ALA A 121 -16.85 -7.33 -5.93
C ALA A 121 -16.43 -8.55 -5.11
N SER A 122 -15.23 -8.55 -4.55
CA SER A 122 -14.72 -9.62 -3.69
C SER A 122 -15.63 -9.87 -2.48
N ARG A 123 -16.12 -8.81 -1.83
CA ARG A 123 -16.99 -8.92 -0.65
C ARG A 123 -18.42 -9.37 -0.99
N ILE A 124 -18.97 -8.89 -2.10
CA ILE A 124 -20.36 -9.20 -2.51
C ILE A 124 -20.47 -10.66 -3.01
N TRP A 125 -19.48 -11.14 -3.76
CA TRP A 125 -19.49 -12.47 -4.35
C TRP A 125 -18.56 -13.47 -3.67
N GLU A 126 -18.03 -13.14 -2.49
CA GLU A 126 -17.13 -14.00 -1.68
C GLU A 126 -15.90 -14.52 -2.49
N LEU A 127 -15.36 -13.67 -3.37
CA LEU A 127 -14.21 -13.98 -4.21
C LEU A 127 -12.89 -13.71 -3.47
N ASP A 128 -11.82 -14.40 -3.90
CA ASP A 128 -10.47 -14.08 -3.44
C ASP A 128 -10.06 -12.66 -3.83
N LEU A 129 -9.68 -11.85 -2.84
CA LEU A 129 -9.39 -10.43 -3.03
C LEU A 129 -8.25 -10.19 -4.02
N GLY A 130 -7.14 -10.94 -3.92
CA GLY A 130 -6.00 -10.76 -4.81
C GLY A 130 -6.33 -11.13 -6.25
N ASN A 131 -7.08 -12.19 -6.48
CA ASN A 131 -7.51 -12.58 -7.82
C ASN A 131 -8.47 -11.54 -8.41
N THR A 132 -9.39 -11.00 -7.61
CA THR A 132 -10.34 -9.97 -8.05
C THR A 132 -9.60 -8.66 -8.39
N ILE A 133 -8.60 -8.26 -7.57
CA ILE A 133 -7.74 -7.11 -7.88
C ILE A 133 -6.91 -7.37 -9.14
N PHE A 134 -6.39 -8.58 -9.34
CA PHE A 134 -5.65 -8.92 -10.55
C PHE A 134 -6.51 -8.77 -11.82
N LEU A 135 -7.76 -9.24 -11.79
CA LEU A 135 -8.70 -9.06 -12.89
C LEU A 135 -9.02 -7.58 -13.13
N TRP A 136 -9.22 -6.81 -12.05
CA TRP A 136 -9.47 -5.38 -12.14
C TRP A 136 -8.27 -4.61 -12.72
N TYR A 137 -7.06 -4.99 -12.35
CA TYR A 137 -5.83 -4.45 -12.95
C TYR A 137 -5.70 -4.84 -14.43
N GLY A 138 -6.18 -6.01 -14.82
CA GLY A 138 -6.30 -6.38 -16.23
C GLY A 138 -7.19 -5.41 -17.02
N VAL A 139 -8.31 -4.96 -16.43
CA VAL A 139 -9.16 -3.92 -17.05
C VAL A 139 -8.40 -2.60 -17.20
N PHE A 140 -7.58 -2.21 -16.22
CA PHE A 140 -6.75 -0.99 -16.32
C PHE A 140 -5.72 -1.11 -17.44
N VAL A 141 -5.02 -2.25 -17.53
CA VAL A 141 -4.06 -2.50 -18.62
C VAL A 141 -4.73 -2.43 -19.98
N LEU A 142 -5.93 -3.01 -20.14
CA LEU A 142 -6.69 -2.91 -21.39
C LEU A 142 -7.08 -1.47 -21.70
N ALA A 143 -7.53 -0.69 -20.71
CA ALA A 143 -7.86 0.72 -20.89
C ALA A 143 -6.62 1.53 -21.29
N GLU A 144 -5.47 1.29 -20.67
CA GLU A 144 -4.19 1.92 -20.99
C GLU A 144 -3.75 1.59 -22.41
N MET A 145 -3.82 0.32 -22.81
CA MET A 145 -3.52 -0.12 -24.18
C MET A 145 -4.43 0.57 -25.22
N MET A 146 -5.73 0.72 -24.94
CA MET A 146 -6.66 1.43 -25.81
C MET A 146 -6.29 2.92 -25.94
N ILE A 147 -5.90 3.56 -24.83
CA ILE A 147 -5.41 4.95 -24.84
C ILE A 147 -4.16 5.06 -25.71
N HIS A 148 -3.16 4.18 -25.51
CA HIS A 148 -1.92 4.21 -26.29
C HIS A 148 -2.14 3.91 -27.77
N LEU A 149 -3.07 3.03 -28.12
CA LEU A 149 -3.47 2.77 -29.50
C LEU A 149 -4.09 4.03 -30.14
N LYS A 150 -4.97 4.75 -29.41
CA LYS A 150 -5.58 5.99 -29.87
C LYS A 150 -4.57 7.12 -30.06
N MET A 151 -3.58 7.22 -29.15
CA MET A 151 -2.50 8.21 -29.25
C MET A 151 -1.57 7.95 -30.42
N GLY A 152 -1.34 6.68 -30.79
CA GLY A 152 -0.45 6.29 -31.88
C GLY A 152 1.00 6.69 -31.65
N GLY A 153 1.71 6.95 -32.76
CA GLY A 153 3.09 7.48 -32.76
C GLY A 153 4.17 6.41 -32.83
N PRO A 154 5.44 6.83 -33.01
CA PRO A 154 6.57 5.93 -33.32
C PRO A 154 6.92 4.97 -32.15
N GLN A 155 6.54 5.31 -30.92
CA GLN A 155 6.84 4.50 -29.72
C GLN A 155 5.66 3.60 -29.28
N MET A 156 4.56 3.56 -30.05
CA MET A 156 3.34 2.81 -29.70
C MET A 156 3.63 1.35 -29.33
N LYS A 157 4.41 0.63 -30.15
CA LYS A 157 4.75 -0.78 -29.86
C LYS A 157 5.49 -0.96 -28.52
N LYS A 158 6.38 -0.02 -28.17
CA LYS A 158 7.10 -0.06 -26.90
C LYS A 158 6.18 0.24 -25.72
N ARG A 159 5.23 1.16 -25.87
CA ARG A 159 4.21 1.47 -24.84
C ARG A 159 3.33 0.24 -24.59
N LEU A 160 2.76 -0.35 -25.64
CA LEU A 160 1.94 -1.56 -25.54
C LEU A 160 2.67 -2.75 -24.89
N LEU A 161 3.97 -2.92 -25.20
CA LEU A 161 4.77 -3.94 -24.53
C LEU A 161 4.95 -3.64 -23.04
N ASN A 162 5.17 -2.39 -22.64
CA ASN A 162 5.26 -2.00 -21.25
C ASN A 162 3.92 -2.22 -20.52
N ASP A 163 2.78 -1.91 -21.17
CA ASP A 163 1.46 -2.15 -20.62
C ASP A 163 1.24 -3.66 -20.37
N LEU A 164 1.59 -4.49 -21.35
CA LEU A 164 1.46 -5.94 -21.20
C LEU A 164 2.35 -6.50 -20.07
N LEU A 165 3.55 -5.94 -19.88
CA LEU A 165 4.45 -6.34 -18.81
C LEU A 165 3.95 -5.94 -17.41
N GLN A 166 2.93 -5.09 -17.31
CA GLN A 166 2.26 -4.79 -16.03
C GLN A 166 1.50 -6.02 -15.50
N LEU A 167 0.99 -6.92 -16.36
CA LEU A 167 0.22 -8.10 -15.94
C LEU A 167 1.03 -9.06 -15.05
N PRO A 168 2.23 -9.54 -15.44
CA PRO A 168 3.02 -10.43 -14.57
C PRO A 168 3.44 -9.72 -13.27
N LEU A 169 3.68 -8.41 -13.30
CA LEU A 169 4.00 -7.65 -12.08
C LEU A 169 2.79 -7.47 -11.16
N SER A 170 1.61 -7.27 -11.74
CA SER A 170 0.34 -7.23 -10.99
C SER A 170 0.06 -8.57 -10.32
N LEU A 171 0.40 -9.68 -10.99
CA LEU A 171 0.27 -11.01 -10.38
C LEU A 171 1.17 -11.13 -9.14
N VAL A 172 2.42 -10.71 -9.21
CA VAL A 172 3.33 -10.71 -8.04
C VAL A 172 2.77 -9.83 -6.92
N PHE A 173 2.32 -8.62 -7.25
CA PHE A 173 1.73 -7.69 -6.29
C PHE A 173 0.50 -8.29 -5.58
N THR A 174 -0.42 -8.90 -6.32
CA THR A 174 -1.64 -9.49 -5.75
C THR A 174 -1.34 -10.75 -4.92
N ARG A 175 -0.26 -11.48 -5.22
CA ARG A 175 0.22 -12.57 -4.34
C ARG A 175 0.75 -12.03 -3.00
N PHE A 176 1.45 -10.89 -2.98
CA PHE A 176 1.79 -10.22 -1.72
C PHE A 176 0.53 -9.81 -0.94
N MET A 177 -0.48 -9.26 -1.59
CA MET A 177 -1.74 -8.92 -0.93
C MET A 177 -2.42 -10.14 -0.31
N ASN A 178 -2.51 -11.25 -1.05
CA ASN A 178 -3.07 -12.50 -0.52
C ASN A 178 -2.28 -13.01 0.69
N LEU A 179 -0.95 -12.99 0.62
CA LEU A 179 -0.09 -13.38 1.74
C LEU A 179 -0.36 -12.53 2.97
N TYR A 180 -0.43 -11.20 2.83
CA TYR A 180 -0.72 -10.30 3.94
C TYR A 180 -2.15 -10.46 4.47
N THR A 181 -3.11 -10.77 3.61
CA THR A 181 -4.50 -11.04 4.01
C THR A 181 -4.61 -12.24 4.95
N LEU A 182 -3.72 -13.24 4.81
CA LEU A 182 -3.67 -14.40 5.72
C LEU A 182 -3.11 -14.05 7.10
N TRP A 183 -2.23 -13.04 7.18
CA TRP A 183 -1.54 -12.71 8.44
C TRP A 183 -2.19 -11.54 9.19
N ILE A 184 -2.85 -10.63 8.48
CA ILE A 184 -3.45 -9.43 9.06
C ILE A 184 -4.93 -9.70 9.33
N PRO A 185 -5.36 -9.64 10.62
CA PRO A 185 -6.74 -9.87 11.00
C PRO A 185 -7.67 -8.74 10.51
N GLU A 186 -8.97 -9.01 10.47
CA GLU A 186 -9.97 -7.95 10.33
C GLU A 186 -10.16 -7.23 11.66
N PHE A 187 -9.73 -5.97 11.73
CA PHE A 187 -9.63 -5.24 13.00
C PHE A 187 -10.99 -5.04 13.66
N GLU A 188 -12.07 -4.88 12.91
CA GLU A 188 -13.42 -4.67 13.45
C GLU A 188 -13.99 -5.91 14.12
N THR A 189 -13.82 -7.07 13.52
CA THR A 189 -14.46 -8.31 13.95
C THR A 189 -13.54 -9.17 14.80
N GLU A 190 -12.30 -9.39 14.37
CA GLU A 190 -11.37 -10.29 15.03
C GLU A 190 -10.63 -9.63 16.20
N CYS A 191 -10.50 -8.29 16.19
CA CYS A 191 -9.91 -7.51 17.28
C CYS A 191 -10.95 -6.78 18.12
N ALA A 192 -12.25 -7.16 18.01
CA ALA A 192 -13.31 -6.60 18.82
C ALA A 192 -12.98 -6.73 20.33
N GLY A 193 -13.12 -5.63 21.08
CA GLY A 193 -12.74 -5.58 22.49
C GLY A 193 -11.27 -5.19 22.76
N SER A 194 -10.41 -5.04 21.73
CA SER A 194 -9.08 -4.46 21.84
C SER A 194 -9.07 -3.01 21.34
N PHE A 195 -8.02 -2.24 21.70
CA PHE A 195 -7.85 -0.89 21.15
C PHE A 195 -7.80 -0.88 19.62
N ALA A 196 -7.20 -1.90 18.99
CA ALA A 196 -7.09 -2.01 17.53
C ALA A 196 -8.46 -2.18 16.84
N GLY A 197 -9.43 -2.82 17.50
CA GLY A 197 -10.81 -2.97 17.01
C GLY A 197 -11.69 -1.75 17.26
N SER A 198 -11.29 -0.85 18.19
CA SER A 198 -12.02 0.38 18.43
C SER A 198 -11.97 1.32 17.22
N LEU A 199 -12.95 2.21 17.09
CA LEU A 199 -12.95 3.20 16.00
C LEU A 199 -11.67 4.04 15.97
N ALA A 200 -11.19 4.49 17.14
CA ALA A 200 -9.95 5.26 17.24
C ALA A 200 -8.73 4.45 16.78
N GLY A 201 -8.61 3.18 17.19
CA GLY A 201 -7.55 2.29 16.76
C GLY A 201 -7.58 2.03 15.26
N ARG A 202 -8.75 1.77 14.69
CA ARG A 202 -8.93 1.57 13.24
C ARG A 202 -8.56 2.84 12.43
N VAL A 203 -8.90 4.03 12.93
CA VAL A 203 -8.49 5.30 12.28
C VAL A 203 -6.97 5.46 12.30
N ILE A 204 -6.31 5.17 13.40
CA ILE A 204 -4.84 5.22 13.48
C ILE A 204 -4.20 4.22 12.50
N ILE A 205 -4.71 2.98 12.46
CA ILE A 205 -4.23 1.96 11.52
C ILE A 205 -4.47 2.40 10.08
N LEU A 206 -5.61 3.02 9.78
CA LEU A 206 -5.90 3.60 8.46
C LEU A 206 -4.87 4.65 8.05
N LEU A 207 -4.52 5.57 8.95
CA LEU A 207 -3.51 6.60 8.67
C LEU A 207 -2.13 5.99 8.40
N ILE A 208 -1.75 4.96 9.18
CA ILE A 208 -0.53 4.19 8.93
C ILE A 208 -0.61 3.47 7.58
N ALA A 209 -1.75 2.85 7.25
CA ALA A 209 -1.97 2.17 5.97
C ALA A 209 -1.80 3.14 4.79
N ILE A 210 -2.37 4.35 4.88
CA ILE A 210 -2.23 5.41 3.87
C ILE A 210 -0.76 5.83 3.71
N ALA A 211 -0.05 6.01 4.82
CA ALA A 211 1.36 6.38 4.79
C ALA A 211 2.22 5.29 4.14
N VAL A 212 2.03 4.03 4.54
CA VAL A 212 2.73 2.86 3.99
C VAL A 212 2.42 2.68 2.50
N THR A 213 1.15 2.86 2.09
CA THR A 213 0.73 2.84 0.68
C THR A 213 1.46 3.90 -0.14
N GLY A 214 1.51 5.15 0.36
CA GLY A 214 2.20 6.25 -0.32
C GLY A 214 3.70 6.02 -0.44
N ILE A 215 4.36 5.50 0.60
CA ILE A 215 5.79 5.15 0.57
C ILE A 215 6.04 4.02 -0.45
N GLY A 216 5.24 2.96 -0.43
CA GLY A 216 5.36 1.84 -1.36
C GLY A 216 5.16 2.26 -2.82
N ALA A 217 4.15 3.10 -3.08
CA ALA A 217 3.88 3.66 -4.40
C ALA A 217 5.07 4.52 -4.89
N ALA A 218 5.56 5.44 -4.06
CA ALA A 218 6.70 6.27 -4.41
C ALA A 218 7.95 5.42 -4.70
N LEU A 219 8.28 4.47 -3.82
CA LEU A 219 9.46 3.62 -3.98
C LEU A 219 9.40 2.77 -5.27
N SER A 220 8.23 2.24 -5.62
CA SER A 220 8.06 1.46 -6.86
C SER A 220 8.13 2.35 -8.10
N LEU A 221 7.52 3.53 -8.09
CA LEU A 221 7.52 4.47 -9.22
C LEU A 221 8.91 5.07 -9.47
N ASP A 222 9.68 5.40 -8.42
CA ASP A 222 11.01 6.00 -8.53
C ASP A 222 12.01 5.07 -9.22
N MET A 223 11.77 3.77 -9.17
CA MET A 223 12.62 2.80 -9.88
C MET A 223 12.44 2.85 -11.40
N ARG A 224 11.38 3.47 -11.92
CA ARG A 224 11.09 3.65 -13.36
C ARG A 224 11.25 2.36 -14.17
N ILE A 225 10.80 1.23 -13.64
CA ILE A 225 10.82 -0.06 -14.33
C ILE A 225 9.53 -0.19 -15.13
N ILE A 226 8.42 -0.46 -14.46
CA ILE A 226 7.08 -0.54 -15.04
C ILE A 226 6.12 0.02 -13.97
N PRO A 227 5.21 0.93 -14.31
CA PRO A 227 4.24 1.43 -13.36
C PRO A 227 3.26 0.32 -12.95
N ASN A 228 2.67 0.44 -11.76
CA ASN A 228 1.51 -0.34 -11.39
C ASN A 228 0.33 0.03 -12.31
N PRO A 229 -0.54 -0.90 -12.72
CA PRO A 229 -1.65 -0.61 -13.67
C PRO A 229 -2.53 0.58 -13.30
N GLY A 230 -2.77 0.81 -12.00
CA GLY A 230 -3.50 1.97 -11.55
C GLY A 230 -2.78 3.29 -11.79
N ASP A 231 -1.46 3.31 -11.63
CA ASP A 231 -0.65 4.51 -11.89
C ASP A 231 -0.42 4.68 -13.40
N GLY A 232 -0.29 3.57 -14.15
CA GLY A 232 -0.13 3.55 -15.60
C GLY A 232 -1.34 4.16 -16.32
N VAL A 233 -2.56 3.72 -15.98
CA VAL A 233 -3.77 4.27 -16.60
C VAL A 233 -3.96 5.75 -16.29
N VAL A 234 -3.61 6.20 -15.06
CA VAL A 234 -3.66 7.63 -14.69
C VAL A 234 -2.66 8.44 -15.50
N GLN A 235 -1.44 7.93 -15.69
CA GLN A 235 -0.41 8.58 -16.52
C GLN A 235 -0.87 8.66 -17.98
N SER A 236 -1.38 7.56 -18.54
CA SER A 236 -1.88 7.52 -19.92
C SER A 236 -3.06 8.46 -20.14
N LEU A 237 -3.94 8.60 -19.13
CA LEU A 237 -5.03 9.57 -19.15
C LEU A 237 -4.50 11.01 -19.13
N ALA A 238 -3.48 11.30 -18.33
CA ALA A 238 -2.83 12.62 -18.28
C ALA A 238 -2.19 12.95 -19.63
N ASP A 239 -1.48 11.99 -20.23
CA ASP A 239 -0.85 12.15 -21.54
C ASP A 239 -1.86 12.36 -22.67
N LEU A 240 -3.01 11.66 -22.63
CA LEU A 240 -4.08 11.78 -23.62
C LEU A 240 -4.79 13.14 -23.53
N THR A 241 -5.08 13.61 -22.31
CA THR A 241 -5.88 14.81 -22.06
C THR A 241 -5.06 16.09 -21.95
N GLY A 242 -3.76 15.98 -21.72
CA GLY A 242 -2.89 17.10 -21.39
C GLY A 242 -3.10 17.65 -19.98
N TRP A 243 -3.82 16.94 -19.13
CA TRP A 243 -4.08 17.35 -17.75
C TRP A 243 -2.85 17.11 -16.86
N LYS A 244 -2.81 17.83 -15.74
CA LYS A 244 -1.82 17.54 -14.68
C LYS A 244 -2.09 16.15 -14.10
N LEU A 245 -1.05 15.39 -13.81
CA LEU A 245 -1.14 14.03 -13.26
C LEU A 245 -2.06 13.95 -12.02
N GLY A 246 -1.99 14.93 -11.12
CA GLY A 246 -2.86 14.98 -9.94
C GLY A 246 -4.34 15.15 -10.28
N SER A 247 -4.67 15.94 -11.30
CA SER A 247 -6.06 16.10 -11.77
C SER A 247 -6.58 14.82 -12.41
N SER A 248 -5.77 14.18 -13.26
CA SER A 248 -6.10 12.89 -13.88
C SER A 248 -6.32 11.81 -12.82
N LYS A 249 -5.48 11.79 -11.78
CA LYS A 249 -5.65 10.87 -10.66
C LYS A 249 -6.96 11.12 -9.91
N ASN A 250 -7.29 12.36 -9.58
CA ASN A 250 -8.53 12.68 -8.87
C ASN A 250 -9.78 12.27 -9.68
N VAL A 251 -9.79 12.51 -10.98
CA VAL A 251 -10.90 12.11 -11.86
C VAL A 251 -11.00 10.59 -11.94
N PHE A 252 -9.87 9.91 -12.07
CA PHE A 252 -9.82 8.46 -12.10
C PHE A 252 -10.27 7.83 -10.78
N ASP A 253 -9.77 8.32 -9.64
CA ASP A 253 -10.18 7.87 -8.31
C ASP A 253 -11.69 8.11 -8.10
N LEU A 254 -12.22 9.26 -8.48
CA LEU A 254 -13.65 9.55 -8.41
C LEU A 254 -14.48 8.58 -9.29
N SER A 255 -14.01 8.29 -10.50
CA SER A 255 -14.66 7.32 -11.38
C SER A 255 -14.71 5.93 -10.75
N CYS A 256 -13.63 5.47 -10.12
CA CYS A 256 -13.59 4.19 -9.39
C CYS A 256 -14.60 4.20 -8.23
N VAL A 257 -14.70 5.29 -7.47
CA VAL A 257 -15.68 5.41 -6.37
C VAL A 257 -17.10 5.34 -6.90
N VAL A 258 -17.41 6.06 -7.97
CA VAL A 258 -18.76 6.04 -8.60
C VAL A 258 -19.09 4.62 -9.09
N ILE A 259 -18.17 3.95 -9.78
CA ILE A 259 -18.38 2.56 -10.24
C ILE A 259 -18.61 1.65 -9.03
N THR A 260 -17.84 1.80 -7.95
CA THR A 260 -18.00 1.00 -6.73
C THR A 260 -19.38 1.21 -6.09
N LEU A 261 -19.84 2.47 -6.00
CA LEU A 261 -21.16 2.77 -5.45
C LEU A 261 -22.28 2.16 -6.30
N LEU A 262 -22.20 2.31 -7.62
CA LEU A 262 -23.18 1.70 -8.53
C LEU A 262 -23.17 0.18 -8.41
N LEU A 263 -21.99 -0.45 -8.44
CA LEU A 263 -21.87 -1.89 -8.29
C LEU A 263 -22.47 -2.38 -6.96
N SER A 264 -22.09 -1.73 -5.85
CA SER A 264 -22.54 -2.11 -4.52
C SER A 264 -24.04 -1.97 -4.35
N LEU A 265 -24.63 -0.85 -4.77
CA LEU A 265 -26.08 -0.59 -4.66
C LEU A 265 -26.90 -1.52 -5.54
N LEU A 266 -26.44 -1.78 -6.79
CA LEU A 266 -27.16 -2.66 -7.71
C LEU A 266 -27.05 -4.13 -7.35
N ALA A 267 -25.89 -4.57 -6.81
CA ALA A 267 -25.64 -5.98 -6.54
C ALA A 267 -26.03 -6.42 -5.10
N SER A 268 -25.88 -5.54 -4.10
CA SER A 268 -26.14 -5.88 -2.69
C SER A 268 -27.15 -4.98 -1.97
N GLY A 269 -27.63 -3.91 -2.63
CA GLY A 269 -28.55 -2.94 -2.01
C GLY A 269 -27.90 -2.10 -0.89
N SER A 270 -26.58 -2.25 -0.66
CA SER A 270 -25.85 -1.57 0.41
C SER A 270 -24.50 -1.05 -0.10
N ILE A 271 -23.93 -0.03 0.59
CA ILE A 271 -22.63 0.50 0.22
C ILE A 271 -21.52 -0.40 0.78
N VAL A 272 -20.72 -1.02 -0.07
CA VAL A 272 -19.61 -1.89 0.28
C VAL A 272 -18.29 -1.29 -0.22
N GLY A 273 -17.30 -1.16 0.67
CA GLY A 273 -15.93 -0.74 0.33
C GLY A 273 -15.73 0.78 0.23
N VAL A 274 -16.77 1.60 0.23
CA VAL A 274 -16.66 3.07 0.22
C VAL A 274 -17.04 3.64 1.58
N GLY A 275 -16.21 4.51 2.12
CA GLY A 275 -16.42 5.15 3.40
C GLY A 275 -15.49 6.35 3.62
N LEU A 276 -15.42 6.85 4.84
CA LEU A 276 -14.52 7.96 5.21
C LEU A 276 -13.04 7.63 4.90
N GLY A 277 -12.65 6.36 5.08
CA GLY A 277 -11.32 5.88 4.73
C GLY A 277 -10.98 6.02 3.25
N THR A 278 -11.97 5.90 2.36
CA THR A 278 -11.79 6.09 0.91
C THR A 278 -11.40 7.54 0.60
N LEU A 279 -12.08 8.52 1.22
CA LEU A 279 -11.76 9.94 1.06
C LEU A 279 -10.38 10.28 1.62
N LEU A 280 -10.06 9.75 2.81
CA LEU A 280 -8.74 9.93 3.42
C LEU A 280 -7.63 9.30 2.59
N ALA A 281 -7.85 8.11 2.03
CA ALA A 281 -6.89 7.44 1.16
C ALA A 281 -6.69 8.20 -0.16
N MET A 282 -7.77 8.69 -0.78
CA MET A 282 -7.73 9.51 -2.00
C MET A 282 -6.84 10.75 -1.83
N LEU A 283 -6.98 11.46 -0.71
CA LEU A 283 -6.23 12.68 -0.44
C LEU A 283 -4.83 12.41 0.15
N GLY A 284 -4.71 11.36 0.96
CA GLY A 284 -3.52 11.08 1.78
C GLY A 284 -2.42 10.37 1.01
N THR A 285 -2.75 9.36 0.20
CA THR A 285 -1.75 8.52 -0.48
C THR A 285 -0.82 9.34 -1.39
N GLY A 286 -1.37 10.25 -2.19
CA GLY A 286 -0.56 11.12 -3.05
C GLY A 286 0.33 12.09 -2.27
N ARG A 287 -0.16 12.63 -1.15
CA ARG A 287 0.62 13.54 -0.30
C ARG A 287 1.74 12.82 0.44
N THR A 288 1.52 11.61 0.93
CA THR A 288 2.56 10.79 1.59
C THR A 288 3.61 10.35 0.58
N ALA A 289 3.22 9.98 -0.64
CA ALA A 289 4.16 9.70 -1.73
C ALA A 289 5.04 10.92 -2.06
N ALA A 290 4.44 12.09 -2.22
CA ALA A 290 5.17 13.34 -2.48
C ALA A 290 6.11 13.71 -1.33
N LEU A 291 5.67 13.54 -0.07
CA LEU A 291 6.51 13.78 1.11
C LEU A 291 7.70 12.81 1.14
N PHE A 292 7.47 11.54 0.87
CA PHE A 292 8.54 10.53 0.80
C PHE A 292 9.56 10.89 -0.29
N ASN A 293 9.10 11.27 -1.49
CA ASN A 293 9.98 11.66 -2.60
C ASN A 293 10.82 12.87 -2.22
N ASN A 294 10.24 13.89 -1.58
CA ASN A 294 10.99 15.06 -1.11
C ASN A 294 12.09 14.72 -0.09
N LEU A 295 11.84 13.70 0.76
CA LEU A 295 12.77 13.32 1.82
C LEU A 295 13.81 12.27 1.37
N ALA A 296 13.41 11.32 0.53
CA ALA A 296 14.18 10.14 0.17
C ALA A 296 14.81 10.22 -1.23
N GLU A 297 14.18 10.90 -2.19
CA GLU A 297 14.67 11.01 -3.57
C GLU A 297 16.06 11.64 -3.62
N ARG A 298 16.31 12.68 -2.82
CA ARG A 298 17.62 13.31 -2.72
C ARG A 298 18.71 12.38 -2.20
N ARG A 299 18.36 11.31 -1.48
CA ARG A 299 19.32 10.40 -0.84
C ARG A 299 19.46 9.06 -1.57
N LEU A 300 18.35 8.49 -2.04
CA LEU A 300 18.33 7.17 -2.70
C LEU A 300 18.67 7.28 -4.19
N VAL A 301 18.15 8.29 -4.87
CA VAL A 301 18.33 8.43 -6.33
C VAL A 301 19.69 9.03 -6.68
N SER A 302 20.19 9.97 -5.88
CA SER A 302 21.54 10.57 -6.10
C SER A 302 22.66 9.58 -5.82
N GLY A 303 22.50 8.69 -4.82
CA GLY A 303 23.52 7.69 -4.45
C GLY A 303 23.65 6.53 -5.45
N LEU A 304 22.62 6.25 -6.23
CA LEU A 304 22.59 5.14 -7.21
C LEU A 304 22.81 5.59 -8.66
N GLU A 305 23.06 6.90 -8.93
CA GLU A 305 23.14 7.44 -10.31
C GLU A 305 22.00 6.91 -11.21
N ILE A 306 20.77 6.91 -10.73
CA ILE A 306 19.59 6.46 -11.49
C ILE A 306 19.05 7.61 -12.38
N ARG A 307 19.81 8.65 -12.59
CA ARG A 307 19.53 9.63 -13.66
C ARG A 307 20.08 9.07 -14.98
N ALA A 308 19.16 8.64 -15.85
CA ALA A 308 19.41 8.57 -17.28
C ALA A 308 18.77 9.78 -17.92
#